data_89d74e390333933eb2fe3e59908dc761
#
_entry.id   89d74e390333933eb2fe3e59908dc761
#
_cell.length_a   1.000
_cell.length_b   1.000
_cell.length_c   1.000
_cell.angle_alpha   90.00
_cell.angle_beta   90.00
_cell.angle_gamma   90.00
#
_symmetry.space_group_name_H-M   'P 1'
#
loop_
_entity.id
_entity.type
_entity.pdbx_description
1 polymer ?
#
loop_
_entity_poly.entity_id
_entity_poly.type
_entity_poly.pdbx_seq_one_letter_code
_entity_poly.pdbx_strand_id
1 'polypeptide(L)'
;MQGLDTNVLVRLLTGDNASQYKASQALFSAKDIFIADTVILETEWVLRAAYDLNPATVCNALRQVFGLPNVSLANGQIVAQAINWHEEGLDFADAFHLALCQ
;
A
#
# COMPACT_ATOMS: atom_id res chain seq x y z
N MET A 1 -1.96 -15.66 10.48
CA MET A 1 -1.92 -14.46 9.61
C MET A 1 -0.67 -13.66 9.92
N GLN A 2 0.07 -13.28 8.89
CA GLN A 2 1.31 -12.55 9.04
C GLN A 2 1.08 -11.07 8.73
N GLY A 3 1.52 -10.18 9.65
CA GLY A 3 1.50 -8.74 9.39
C GLY A 3 2.67 -8.33 8.52
N LEU A 4 2.41 -7.49 7.53
CA LEU A 4 3.45 -6.93 6.67
C LEU A 4 3.84 -5.56 7.21
N ASP A 5 5.14 -5.32 7.37
CA ASP A 5 5.59 -4.00 7.84
C ASP A 5 5.87 -3.05 6.67
N THR A 6 5.94 -1.77 7.00
CA THR A 6 6.14 -0.70 6.01
C THR A 6 7.44 -0.89 5.23
N ASN A 7 8.52 -1.29 5.89
CA ASN A 7 9.82 -1.43 5.21
C ASN A 7 9.78 -2.48 4.11
N VAL A 8 9.11 -3.61 4.37
CA VAL A 8 8.98 -4.67 3.36
C VAL A 8 8.16 -4.16 2.18
N LEU A 9 7.05 -3.50 2.46
CA LEU A 9 6.17 -2.97 1.41
C LEU A 9 6.88 -1.90 0.56
N VAL A 10 7.59 -0.99 1.20
CA VAL A 10 8.37 0.04 0.49
C VAL A 10 9.45 -0.60 -0.40
N ARG A 11 10.16 -1.61 0.09
CA ARG A 11 11.16 -2.32 -0.71
C ARG A 11 10.56 -3.03 -1.91
N LEU A 12 9.40 -3.64 -1.72
CA LEU A 12 8.68 -4.29 -2.82
C LEU A 12 8.38 -3.30 -3.94
N LEU A 13 8.01 -2.07 -3.59
CA LEU A 13 7.56 -1.08 -4.55
C LEU A 13 8.70 -0.21 -5.11
N THR A 14 9.82 -0.05 -4.40
CA THR A 14 10.88 0.89 -4.77
C THR A 14 12.28 0.30 -4.80
N GLY A 15 12.48 -0.93 -4.33
CA GLY A 15 13.79 -1.54 -4.23
C GLY A 15 14.40 -1.84 -5.60
N ASP A 16 15.71 -2.13 -5.62
CA ASP A 16 16.35 -2.66 -6.82
C ASP A 16 15.81 -4.07 -7.11
N ASN A 17 16.20 -4.65 -8.26
CA ASN A 17 15.67 -5.94 -8.68
C ASN A 17 15.88 -7.04 -7.64
N ALA A 18 17.05 -7.07 -6.98
CA ALA A 18 17.35 -8.09 -5.97
C ALA A 18 16.46 -7.90 -4.72
N SER A 19 16.30 -6.66 -4.25
CA SER A 19 15.46 -6.34 -3.10
C SER A 19 13.99 -6.61 -3.39
N GLN A 20 13.52 -6.23 -4.57
CA GLN A 20 12.15 -6.50 -5.00
C GLN A 20 11.87 -7.98 -5.11
N TYR A 21 12.82 -8.75 -5.64
CA TYR A 21 12.69 -10.19 -5.77
C TYR A 21 12.56 -10.87 -4.40
N LYS A 22 13.40 -10.49 -3.44
CA LYS A 22 13.33 -11.03 -2.08
C LYS A 22 11.99 -10.69 -1.40
N ALA A 23 11.57 -9.44 -1.54
CA ALA A 23 10.30 -9.01 -0.96
C ALA A 23 9.11 -9.74 -1.60
N SER A 24 9.16 -9.94 -2.92
CA SER A 24 8.13 -10.69 -3.65
C SER A 24 8.07 -12.14 -3.20
N GLN A 25 9.22 -12.77 -3.02
CA GLN A 25 9.26 -14.16 -2.55
C GLN A 25 8.66 -14.29 -1.15
N ALA A 26 9.02 -13.37 -0.24
CA ALA A 26 8.45 -13.37 1.10
C ALA A 26 6.92 -13.19 1.05
N LEU A 27 6.45 -12.31 0.18
CA LEU A 27 5.02 -12.05 0.01
C LEU A 27 4.28 -13.26 -0.55
N PHE A 28 4.82 -13.87 -1.61
CA PHE A 28 4.17 -15.00 -2.29
C PHE A 28 4.27 -16.31 -1.52
N SER A 29 5.29 -16.48 -0.68
CA SER A 29 5.42 -17.69 0.12
C SER A 29 4.57 -17.68 1.38
N ALA A 30 4.09 -16.51 1.82
CA ALA A 30 3.21 -16.42 2.97
C ALA A 30 1.79 -16.85 2.60
N LYS A 31 1.14 -17.59 3.49
CA LYS A 31 -0.24 -18.05 3.27
C LYS A 31 -1.22 -16.90 3.29
N ASP A 32 -1.16 -16.11 4.35
CA ASP A 32 -2.05 -14.97 4.57
C ASP A 32 -1.23 -13.79 5.05
N ILE A 33 -1.38 -12.68 4.36
CA ILE A 33 -0.72 -11.41 4.72
C ILE A 33 -1.78 -10.40 5.08
N PHE A 34 -1.58 -9.73 6.22
CA PHE A 34 -2.42 -8.64 6.66
C PHE A 34 -1.63 -7.34 6.60
N ILE A 35 -2.22 -6.31 5.99
CA ILE A 35 -1.62 -4.98 5.93
C ILE A 35 -2.53 -4.03 6.73
N ALA A 36 -2.00 -3.53 7.85
CA ALA A 36 -2.75 -2.62 8.70
C ALA A 36 -2.92 -1.24 8.06
N ASP A 37 -3.98 -0.54 8.41
CA ASP A 37 -4.24 0.82 7.92
C ASP A 37 -3.06 1.75 8.15
N THR A 38 -2.41 1.64 9.30
CA THR A 38 -1.24 2.47 9.63
C THR A 38 -0.06 2.21 8.71
N VAL A 39 0.14 0.96 8.30
CA VAL A 39 1.18 0.59 7.33
C VAL A 39 0.86 1.18 5.96
N ILE A 40 -0.40 1.15 5.56
CA ILE A 40 -0.83 1.73 4.28
C ILE A 40 -0.56 3.23 4.25
N LEU A 41 -0.98 3.94 5.31
CA LEU A 41 -0.78 5.39 5.41
C LEU A 41 0.71 5.76 5.41
N GLU A 42 1.52 5.04 6.17
CA GLU A 42 2.96 5.28 6.24
C GLU A 42 3.64 4.99 4.90
N THR A 43 3.24 3.91 4.23
CA THR A 43 3.80 3.54 2.93
C THR A 43 3.53 4.63 1.89
N GLU A 44 2.30 5.11 1.79
CA GLU A 44 1.97 6.19 0.85
C GLU A 44 2.81 7.43 1.15
N TRP A 45 2.92 7.80 2.42
CA TRP A 45 3.69 8.97 2.82
C TRP A 45 5.17 8.83 2.44
N VAL A 46 5.77 7.66 2.68
CA VAL A 46 7.19 7.42 2.35
C VAL A 46 7.39 7.47 0.83
N LEU A 47 6.52 6.84 0.05
CA LEU A 47 6.64 6.83 -1.40
C LEU A 47 6.55 8.25 -1.98
N ARG A 48 5.70 9.08 -1.43
CA ARG A 48 5.52 10.45 -1.88
C ARG A 48 6.65 11.36 -1.38
N ALA A 49 6.97 11.31 -0.07
CA ALA A 49 7.89 12.25 0.56
C ALA A 49 9.35 11.90 0.34
N ALA A 50 9.72 10.61 0.42
CA ALA A 50 11.11 10.17 0.32
C ALA A 50 11.52 9.79 -1.11
N TYR A 51 10.58 9.30 -1.91
CA TYR A 51 10.87 8.84 -3.28
C TYR A 51 10.28 9.76 -4.34
N ASP A 52 9.55 10.79 -3.94
CA ASP A 52 8.99 11.80 -4.83
C ASP A 52 8.16 11.22 -5.99
N LEU A 53 7.43 10.14 -5.72
CA LEU A 53 6.58 9.51 -6.71
C LEU A 53 5.26 10.27 -6.83
N ASN A 54 4.74 10.36 -8.06
CA ASN A 54 3.45 11.03 -8.26
C ASN A 54 2.28 10.16 -7.81
N PRO A 55 1.10 10.76 -7.55
CA PRO A 55 -0.06 10.02 -7.04
C PRO A 55 -0.49 8.85 -7.92
N ALA A 56 -0.44 9.00 -9.24
CA ALA A 56 -0.86 7.93 -10.16
C ALA A 56 0.04 6.69 -10.01
N THR A 57 1.35 6.90 -9.92
CA THR A 57 2.33 5.81 -9.73
C THR A 57 2.10 5.12 -8.38
N VAL A 58 1.93 5.90 -7.31
CA VAL A 58 1.68 5.36 -5.98
C VAL A 58 0.38 4.55 -5.95
N CYS A 59 -0.69 5.09 -6.51
CA CYS A 59 -1.99 4.42 -6.54
C CYS A 59 -1.95 3.11 -7.31
N ASN A 60 -1.28 3.07 -8.46
CA ASN A 60 -1.13 1.83 -9.22
C ASN A 60 -0.37 0.77 -8.44
N ALA A 61 0.72 1.16 -7.78
CA ALA A 61 1.53 0.24 -6.99
C ALA A 61 0.71 -0.36 -5.83
N LEU A 62 -0.02 0.48 -5.12
CA LEU A 62 -0.86 0.03 -4.00
C LEU A 62 -1.97 -0.91 -4.47
N ARG A 63 -2.63 -0.58 -5.58
CA ARG A 63 -3.70 -1.42 -6.13
C ARG A 63 -3.18 -2.81 -6.51
N GLN A 64 -1.99 -2.91 -7.07
CA GLN A 64 -1.40 -4.19 -7.44
C GLN A 64 -1.16 -5.08 -6.22
N VAL A 65 -0.60 -4.52 -5.14
CA VAL A 65 -0.35 -5.28 -3.92
C VAL A 65 -1.66 -5.68 -3.24
N PHE A 66 -2.61 -4.75 -3.12
CA PHE A 66 -3.87 -5.02 -2.42
C PHE A 66 -4.79 -5.96 -3.19
N GLY A 67 -4.54 -6.13 -4.48
CA GLY A 67 -5.29 -7.08 -5.32
C GLY A 67 -4.81 -8.52 -5.24
N LEU A 68 -3.69 -8.79 -4.54
CA LEU A 68 -3.17 -10.15 -4.41
C LEU A 68 -4.11 -11.01 -3.56
N PRO A 69 -4.32 -12.29 -3.95
CA PRO A 69 -5.31 -13.13 -3.27
C PRO A 69 -4.98 -13.48 -1.83
N ASN A 70 -3.71 -13.43 -1.45
CA ASN A 70 -3.28 -13.73 -0.09
C ASN A 70 -3.13 -12.49 0.80
N VAL A 71 -3.49 -11.30 0.30
CA VAL A 71 -3.41 -10.04 1.05
C VAL A 71 -4.78 -9.66 1.56
N SER A 72 -4.86 -9.34 2.84
CA SER A 72 -6.08 -8.87 3.50
C SER A 72 -5.85 -7.50 4.12
N LEU A 73 -6.87 -6.66 4.05
CA LEU A 73 -6.88 -5.32 4.65
C LEU A 73 -8.01 -5.24 5.68
N ALA A 74 -7.81 -4.44 6.73
CA ALA A 74 -8.85 -4.24 7.74
C ALA A 74 -10.11 -3.60 7.13
N ASN A 75 -9.92 -2.64 6.21
CA ASN A 75 -11.00 -1.86 5.61
C ASN A 75 -10.79 -1.73 4.11
N GLY A 76 -10.86 -2.86 3.39
CA GLY A 76 -10.54 -2.90 1.96
C GLY A 76 -11.33 -1.92 1.11
N GLN A 77 -12.64 -1.79 1.34
CA GLN A 77 -13.47 -0.86 0.58
C GLN A 77 -13.13 0.61 0.86
N ILE A 78 -12.79 0.91 2.11
CA ILE A 78 -12.37 2.25 2.53
C ILE A 78 -11.03 2.59 1.89
N VAL A 79 -10.08 1.65 1.88
CA VAL A 79 -8.79 1.84 1.23
C VAL A 79 -8.97 2.08 -0.26
N ALA A 80 -9.80 1.30 -0.93
CA ALA A 80 -10.07 1.48 -2.36
C ALA A 80 -10.64 2.87 -2.66
N GLN A 81 -11.59 3.34 -1.84
CA GLN A 81 -12.17 4.67 -2.00
C GLN A 81 -11.13 5.77 -1.76
N ALA A 82 -10.28 5.59 -0.73
CA ALA A 82 -9.22 6.56 -0.43
C ALA A 82 -8.22 6.66 -1.59
N ILE A 83 -7.85 5.53 -2.20
CA ILE A 83 -6.96 5.51 -3.36
C ILE A 83 -7.60 6.27 -4.53
N ASN A 84 -8.87 6.03 -4.81
CA ASN A 84 -9.58 6.71 -5.90
C ASN A 84 -9.59 8.23 -5.69
N TRP A 85 -9.92 8.70 -4.49
CA TRP A 85 -9.93 10.12 -4.18
C TRP A 85 -8.53 10.74 -4.20
N HIS A 86 -7.53 9.98 -3.75
CA HIS A 86 -6.14 10.44 -3.80
C HIS A 86 -5.67 10.62 -5.24
N GLU A 87 -6.04 9.70 -6.12
CA GLU A 87 -5.71 9.81 -7.55
C GLU A 87 -6.37 11.04 -8.18
N GLU A 88 -7.53 11.45 -7.67
CA GLU A 88 -8.24 12.65 -8.11
C GLU A 88 -7.66 13.94 -7.53
N GLY A 89 -6.70 13.85 -6.62
CA GLY A 89 -5.99 15.02 -6.09
C GLY A 89 -6.13 15.27 -4.60
N LEU A 90 -6.92 14.48 -3.89
CA LEU A 90 -7.06 14.63 -2.44
C LEU A 90 -5.85 14.04 -1.72
N ASP A 91 -5.37 14.67 -0.65
CA ASP A 91 -4.34 14.10 0.20
C ASP A 91 -4.78 12.73 0.69
N PHE A 92 -3.86 11.75 0.70
CA PHE A 92 -4.23 10.36 0.98
C PHE A 92 -4.76 10.18 2.40
N ALA A 93 -4.11 10.79 3.41
CA ALA A 93 -4.58 10.70 4.79
C ALA A 93 -5.96 11.33 4.94
N ASP A 94 -6.19 12.47 4.28
CA ASP A 94 -7.50 13.13 4.28
C ASP A 94 -8.54 12.26 3.58
N ALA A 95 -8.20 11.66 2.45
CA ALA A 95 -9.08 10.77 1.72
C ALA A 95 -9.48 9.56 2.56
N PHE A 96 -8.49 8.98 3.25
CA PHE A 96 -8.73 7.83 4.13
C PHE A 96 -9.67 8.20 5.27
N HIS A 97 -9.40 9.33 5.92
CA HIS A 97 -10.25 9.82 7.01
C HIS A 97 -11.68 10.07 6.53
N LEU A 98 -11.83 10.73 5.39
CA LEU A 98 -13.15 11.01 4.82
C LEU A 98 -13.90 9.70 4.51
N ALA A 99 -13.22 8.72 3.95
CA ALA A 99 -13.83 7.42 3.64
C ALA A 99 -14.29 6.70 4.92
N LEU A 100 -13.53 6.81 6.01
CA LEU A 100 -13.90 6.23 7.29
C LEU A 100 -15.14 6.89 7.90
N CYS A 101 -15.39 8.17 7.59
CA CYS A 101 -16.51 8.92 8.16
C CYS A 101 -17.84 8.73 7.43
N GLN A 102 -17.84 7.98 6.35
CA GLN A 102 -19.07 7.76 5.55
C GLN A 102 -19.93 6.62 6.04
#